data_e6956f5a7290bf453db4be69946ae5bf
#
_entry.id   e6956f5a7290bf453db4be69946ae5bf
#
_cell.length_a   1.000
_cell.length_b   1.000
_cell.length_c   1.000
_cell.angle_alpha   90.00
_cell.angle_beta   90.00
_cell.angle_gamma   90.00
#
_symmetry.space_group_name_H-M   'P 1'
#
loop_
_entity.id
_entity.type
_entity.pdbx_description
1 polymer ?
#
loop_
_entity_poly.entity_id
_entity_poly.type
_entity_poly.pdbx_seq_one_letter_code
_entity_poly.pdbx_strand_id
1 'polypeptide(L)'
;MSKKYILFFGVLATIFSININASELTGDTKLACEALLCLSSGTRPSECSPSLNRYFSIKEKKWKDTIKARADFLKLCPVDGADIKDPIFADLRDNVLPNSDPRKCTASYFNSHPETKCVRESCGERRCRCVEYKYRPKTLIPSECQRLITHQYTNIRPKNICQNTKWYSDDEWYSGYTQIEISKEEYLKLKDSEIEVSFSNPYIKRRRANLNSPLNKFYKKAPIQKDCWINE
;
A
#
# COMPACT_ATOMS: atom_id res chain seq x y z
N MET A 1 10.19 -22.46 82.65
CA MET A 1 10.96 -21.82 81.60
C MET A 1 11.13 -22.85 80.49
N SER A 2 10.29 -22.74 79.43
CA SER A 2 10.24 -23.72 78.35
C SER A 2 10.84 -23.13 77.09
N LYS A 3 11.92 -23.68 76.55
CA LYS A 3 12.55 -23.33 75.31
C LYS A 3 11.84 -24.06 74.17
N LYS A 4 11.14 -23.31 73.33
CA LYS A 4 10.55 -23.80 72.05
C LYS A 4 11.61 -23.85 71.02
N TYR A 5 11.95 -25.02 70.47
CA TYR A 5 12.77 -25.20 69.24
C TYR A 5 11.87 -25.06 68.05
N ILE A 6 12.18 -24.08 67.25
CA ILE A 6 11.58 -23.87 65.87
C ILE A 6 12.41 -24.69 64.92
N LEU A 7 11.87 -25.77 64.40
CA LEU A 7 12.41 -26.55 63.29
C LEU A 7 12.16 -25.79 61.98
N PHE A 8 13.23 -25.28 61.40
CA PHE A 8 13.22 -24.73 60.04
C PHE A 8 13.25 -25.92 59.06
N PHE A 9 12.11 -26.21 58.43
CA PHE A 9 12.04 -27.08 57.26
C PHE A 9 12.45 -26.26 56.02
N GLY A 10 13.70 -26.41 55.58
CA GLY A 10 14.17 -25.90 54.31
C GLY A 10 13.60 -26.73 53.15
N VAL A 11 12.59 -26.20 52.47
CA VAL A 11 12.12 -26.77 51.22
C VAL A 11 13.14 -26.36 50.14
N LEU A 12 13.97 -27.32 49.75
CA LEU A 12 14.89 -27.18 48.61
C LEU A 12 14.07 -27.28 47.32
N ALA A 13 13.60 -26.12 46.81
CA ALA A 13 12.96 -26.03 45.52
C ALA A 13 14.04 -26.22 44.44
N THR A 14 14.21 -27.44 43.95
CA THR A 14 14.97 -27.73 42.73
C THR A 14 14.21 -27.18 41.55
N ILE A 15 14.63 -26.01 41.07
CA ILE A 15 14.16 -25.42 39.81
C ILE A 15 14.73 -26.32 38.71
N PHE A 16 13.92 -27.23 38.19
CA PHE A 16 14.19 -27.91 36.92
C PHE A 16 14.12 -26.85 35.80
N SER A 17 15.27 -26.31 35.47
CA SER A 17 15.42 -25.54 34.24
C SER A 17 15.23 -26.48 33.07
N ILE A 18 14.02 -26.55 32.53
CA ILE A 18 13.76 -27.21 31.26
C ILE A 18 14.41 -26.31 30.19
N ASN A 19 15.61 -26.69 29.78
CA ASN A 19 16.22 -26.11 28.59
C ASN A 19 15.39 -26.57 27.38
N ILE A 20 14.38 -25.81 27.01
CA ILE A 20 13.73 -25.94 25.71
C ILE A 20 14.75 -25.40 24.70
N ASN A 21 15.53 -26.30 24.12
CA ASN A 21 16.33 -26.00 22.95
C ASN A 21 15.35 -25.81 21.76
N ALA A 22 14.72 -24.63 21.67
CA ALA A 22 14.17 -24.20 20.42
C ALA A 22 15.35 -23.99 19.46
N SER A 23 15.54 -24.89 18.51
CA SER A 23 16.58 -24.70 17.52
C SER A 23 16.30 -23.40 16.76
N GLU A 24 17.16 -22.41 16.92
CA GLU A 24 17.01 -21.14 16.23
C GLU A 24 17.09 -21.39 14.74
N LEU A 25 16.05 -21.01 14.01
CA LEU A 25 16.04 -21.11 12.55
C LEU A 25 17.12 -20.19 11.96
N THR A 26 17.91 -20.70 11.04
CA THR A 26 18.99 -19.95 10.40
C THR A 26 18.91 -20.01 8.88
N GLY A 27 19.66 -19.13 8.19
CA GLY A 27 19.76 -19.12 6.75
C GLY A 27 18.41 -18.96 6.02
N ASP A 28 18.27 -19.65 4.89
CA ASP A 28 17.07 -19.57 4.04
C ASP A 28 15.81 -20.10 4.75
N THR A 29 15.94 -21.03 5.71
CA THR A 29 14.80 -21.51 6.50
C THR A 29 14.21 -20.38 7.36
N LYS A 30 15.03 -19.63 8.06
CA LYS A 30 14.62 -18.44 8.83
C LYS A 30 13.96 -17.42 7.91
N LEU A 31 14.62 -17.06 6.81
CA LEU A 31 14.11 -16.09 5.85
C LEU A 31 12.78 -16.52 5.20
N ALA A 32 12.58 -17.81 4.97
CA ALA A 32 11.31 -18.32 4.45
C ALA A 32 10.15 -18.14 5.44
N CYS A 33 10.38 -18.43 6.73
CA CYS A 33 9.36 -18.21 7.76
C CYS A 33 9.04 -16.73 7.95
N GLU A 34 10.04 -15.88 8.01
CA GLU A 34 9.85 -14.43 8.06
C GLU A 34 9.12 -13.91 6.82
N ALA A 35 9.47 -14.43 5.62
CA ALA A 35 8.80 -14.05 4.38
C ALA A 35 7.32 -14.41 4.39
N LEU A 36 6.93 -15.58 4.88
CA LEU A 36 5.52 -15.97 5.03
C LEU A 36 4.74 -14.96 5.86
N LEU A 37 5.28 -14.56 7.01
CA LEU A 37 4.65 -13.56 7.89
C LEU A 37 4.58 -12.19 7.23
N CYS A 38 5.68 -11.73 6.66
CA CYS A 38 5.79 -10.41 6.04
C CYS A 38 4.95 -10.27 4.75
N LEU A 39 4.84 -11.34 3.95
CA LEU A 39 4.02 -11.36 2.73
C LEU A 39 2.52 -11.38 3.06
N SER A 40 2.14 -12.03 4.16
CA SER A 40 0.74 -12.15 4.61
C SER A 40 0.26 -10.90 5.33
N SER A 41 1.18 -9.99 5.72
CA SER A 41 0.85 -8.80 6.49
C SER A 41 0.66 -7.55 5.62
N GLY A 42 -0.35 -6.75 5.97
CA GLY A 42 -0.57 -5.39 5.44
C GLY A 42 0.47 -4.39 5.97
N THR A 43 1.07 -4.68 7.12
CA THR A 43 2.13 -3.88 7.75
C THR A 43 3.46 -4.60 7.61
N ARG A 44 4.49 -3.89 7.11
CA ARG A 44 5.83 -4.45 6.87
C ARG A 44 6.87 -3.57 7.53
N PRO A 45 7.24 -3.88 8.78
CA PRO A 45 8.34 -3.20 9.46
C PRO A 45 9.68 -3.47 8.76
N SER A 46 10.71 -2.71 9.14
CA SER A 46 12.06 -2.80 8.53
C SER A 46 12.67 -4.20 8.62
N GLU A 47 12.34 -4.95 9.66
CA GLU A 47 12.76 -6.32 9.93
C GLU A 47 12.30 -7.30 8.83
N CYS A 48 11.24 -6.97 8.11
CA CYS A 48 10.79 -7.73 6.93
C CYS A 48 11.74 -7.60 5.72
N SER A 49 12.61 -6.59 5.70
CA SER A 49 13.42 -6.28 4.51
C SER A 49 14.33 -7.43 4.07
N PRO A 50 15.08 -8.13 4.93
CA PRO A 50 15.95 -9.21 4.51
C PRO A 50 15.18 -10.37 3.85
N SER A 51 14.11 -10.83 4.49
CA SER A 51 13.30 -11.94 4.01
C SER A 51 12.55 -11.60 2.72
N LEU A 52 11.99 -10.39 2.62
CA LEU A 52 11.32 -9.92 1.40
C LEU A 52 12.30 -9.73 0.26
N ASN A 53 13.51 -9.19 0.51
CA ASN A 53 14.55 -9.05 -0.50
C ASN A 53 14.97 -10.42 -1.04
N ARG A 54 15.17 -11.40 -0.14
CA ARG A 54 15.49 -12.77 -0.54
C ARG A 54 14.39 -13.39 -1.39
N TYR A 55 13.14 -13.27 -0.98
CA TYR A 55 11.99 -13.78 -1.71
C TYR A 55 11.83 -13.14 -3.10
N PHE A 56 11.88 -11.81 -3.18
CA PHE A 56 11.71 -11.10 -4.45
C PHE A 56 12.95 -11.14 -5.37
N SER A 57 14.11 -11.55 -4.86
CA SER A 57 15.28 -11.84 -5.69
C SER A 57 15.12 -13.12 -6.51
N ILE A 58 14.22 -14.02 -6.12
CA ILE A 58 13.89 -15.24 -6.86
C ILE A 58 13.18 -14.83 -8.15
N LYS A 59 13.90 -14.90 -9.26
CA LYS A 59 13.41 -14.57 -10.61
C LYS A 59 13.98 -15.53 -11.62
N GLU A 60 13.11 -16.20 -12.34
CA GLU A 60 13.44 -17.12 -13.42
C GLU A 60 13.11 -16.49 -14.78
N LYS A 61 13.61 -17.09 -15.86
CA LYS A 61 13.34 -16.61 -17.23
C LYS A 61 11.85 -16.59 -17.57
N LYS A 62 11.10 -17.59 -17.06
CA LYS A 62 9.66 -17.68 -17.24
C LYS A 62 8.95 -17.40 -15.93
N TRP A 63 7.84 -16.69 -16.00
CA TRP A 63 7.04 -16.35 -14.82
C TRP A 63 6.57 -17.61 -14.06
N LYS A 64 6.15 -18.65 -14.79
CA LYS A 64 5.74 -19.92 -14.19
C LYS A 64 6.85 -20.55 -13.33
N ASP A 65 8.08 -20.50 -13.78
CA ASP A 65 9.21 -21.06 -13.05
C ASP A 65 9.55 -20.18 -11.82
N THR A 66 9.40 -18.87 -11.92
CA THR A 66 9.51 -17.96 -10.78
C THR A 66 8.48 -18.27 -9.69
N ILE A 67 7.21 -18.51 -10.06
CA ILE A 67 6.15 -18.90 -9.11
C ILE A 67 6.56 -20.17 -8.38
N LYS A 68 6.99 -21.21 -9.13
CA LYS A 68 7.41 -22.49 -8.55
C LYS A 68 8.59 -22.29 -7.58
N ALA A 69 9.64 -21.58 -7.99
CA ALA A 69 10.82 -21.37 -7.17
C ALA A 69 10.51 -20.57 -5.88
N ARG A 70 9.57 -19.61 -5.96
CA ARG A 70 9.07 -18.88 -4.78
C ARG A 70 8.27 -19.77 -3.83
N ALA A 71 7.40 -20.63 -4.35
CA ALA A 71 6.69 -21.62 -3.54
C ALA A 71 7.66 -22.58 -2.86
N ASP A 72 8.66 -23.10 -3.60
CA ASP A 72 9.67 -23.99 -3.06
C ASP A 72 10.52 -23.32 -1.96
N PHE A 73 10.83 -22.03 -2.09
CA PHE A 73 11.49 -21.27 -1.04
C PHE A 73 10.61 -21.14 0.23
N LEU A 74 9.32 -20.82 0.09
CA LEU A 74 8.42 -20.68 1.24
C LEU A 74 8.22 -22.02 1.98
N LYS A 75 8.33 -23.15 1.29
CA LYS A 75 8.27 -24.51 1.89
C LYS A 75 9.46 -24.82 2.79
N LEU A 76 10.53 -24.06 2.73
CA LEU A 76 11.65 -24.22 3.67
C LEU A 76 11.26 -23.88 5.11
N CYS A 77 10.16 -23.13 5.32
CA CYS A 77 9.64 -22.89 6.66
C CYS A 77 8.91 -24.13 7.18
N PRO A 78 9.39 -24.75 8.29
CA PRO A 78 8.82 -25.99 8.83
C PRO A 78 7.56 -25.70 9.67
N VAL A 79 6.50 -25.18 9.05
CA VAL A 79 5.22 -24.90 9.71
C VAL A 79 4.27 -26.10 9.71
N ASP A 80 4.54 -27.08 8.85
CA ASP A 80 3.77 -28.33 8.82
C ASP A 80 4.42 -29.32 9.80
N GLY A 81 3.99 -29.29 11.06
CA GLY A 81 4.26 -30.42 11.97
C GLY A 81 3.72 -31.71 11.34
N ALA A 82 4.33 -32.86 11.63
CA ALA A 82 4.02 -34.15 11.00
C ALA A 82 2.51 -34.50 11.03
N ASP A 83 1.74 -33.87 11.92
CA ASP A 83 0.34 -34.22 12.22
C ASP A 83 -0.70 -33.13 11.84
N ILE A 84 -0.29 -31.94 11.43
CA ILE A 84 -1.21 -30.83 11.13
C ILE A 84 -1.09 -30.44 9.67
N LYS A 85 -1.94 -31.02 8.83
CA LYS A 85 -2.11 -30.58 7.44
C LYS A 85 -3.23 -29.54 7.37
N ASP A 86 -2.85 -28.26 7.38
CA ASP A 86 -3.79 -27.17 7.10
C ASP A 86 -3.83 -26.88 5.59
N PRO A 87 -4.87 -27.30 4.87
CA PRO A 87 -4.97 -27.11 3.43
C PRO A 87 -5.10 -25.62 3.06
N ILE A 88 -5.62 -24.79 3.97
CA ILE A 88 -5.79 -23.36 3.72
C ILE A 88 -4.43 -22.66 3.82
N PHE A 89 -3.63 -23.00 4.83
CA PHE A 89 -2.27 -22.51 4.92
C PHE A 89 -1.41 -22.98 3.74
N ALA A 90 -1.56 -24.23 3.33
CA ALA A 90 -0.88 -24.76 2.15
C ALA A 90 -1.26 -23.98 0.87
N ASP A 91 -2.54 -23.64 0.68
CA ASP A 91 -2.98 -22.80 -0.45
C ASP A 91 -2.34 -21.40 -0.39
N LEU A 92 -2.27 -20.76 0.78
CA LEU A 92 -1.58 -19.48 0.95
C LEU A 92 -0.13 -19.56 0.48
N ARG A 93 0.62 -20.52 1.04
CA ARG A 93 2.07 -20.71 0.80
C ARG A 93 2.38 -21.09 -0.64
N ASP A 94 1.62 -22.03 -1.21
CA ASP A 94 1.96 -22.69 -2.46
C ASP A 94 1.34 -21.98 -3.68
N ASN A 95 0.20 -21.31 -3.50
CA ASN A 95 -0.57 -20.76 -4.61
C ASN A 95 -0.79 -19.24 -4.50
N VAL A 96 -1.17 -18.73 -3.34
CA VAL A 96 -1.58 -17.31 -3.23
C VAL A 96 -0.38 -16.39 -3.22
N LEU A 97 0.56 -16.59 -2.29
CA LEU A 97 1.73 -15.73 -2.14
C LEU A 97 2.66 -15.76 -3.37
N PRO A 98 3.00 -16.93 -3.96
CA PRO A 98 3.87 -16.95 -5.12
C PRO A 98 3.29 -16.30 -6.38
N ASN A 99 1.97 -16.30 -6.54
CA ASN A 99 1.25 -15.73 -7.67
C ASN A 99 0.90 -14.26 -7.53
N SER A 100 1.13 -13.66 -6.36
CA SER A 100 0.81 -12.26 -6.09
C SER A 100 2.05 -11.44 -5.73
N ASP A 101 1.93 -10.13 -5.82
CA ASP A 101 2.88 -9.20 -5.20
C ASP A 101 2.17 -8.42 -4.08
N PRO A 102 2.24 -8.92 -2.83
CA PRO A 102 1.52 -8.28 -1.73
C PRO A 102 1.89 -6.81 -1.50
N ARG A 103 3.06 -6.36 -1.98
CA ARG A 103 3.47 -4.94 -1.91
C ARG A 103 2.56 -4.05 -2.74
N LYS A 104 1.99 -4.59 -3.84
CA LYS A 104 1.09 -3.89 -4.76
C LYS A 104 -0.38 -3.99 -4.38
N CYS A 105 -0.70 -4.72 -3.32
CA CYS A 105 -2.07 -4.97 -2.88
C CYS A 105 -2.44 -4.22 -1.59
N THR A 106 -1.70 -3.18 -1.25
CA THR A 106 -1.92 -2.37 -0.04
C THR A 106 -2.64 -1.06 -0.35
N ALA A 107 -3.32 -0.50 0.64
CA ALA A 107 -3.95 0.81 0.54
C ALA A 107 -2.94 1.91 0.13
N SER A 108 -1.75 1.91 0.74
CA SER A 108 -0.69 2.86 0.40
C SER A 108 -0.26 2.76 -1.07
N TYR A 109 -0.13 1.53 -1.59
CA TYR A 109 0.20 1.34 -3.00
C TYR A 109 -0.91 1.86 -3.91
N PHE A 110 -2.18 1.60 -3.59
CA PHE A 110 -3.30 2.06 -4.40
C PHE A 110 -3.42 3.58 -4.40
N ASN A 111 -3.15 4.25 -3.27
CA ASN A 111 -3.14 5.71 -3.18
C ASN A 111 -1.99 6.33 -4.01
N SER A 112 -0.81 5.69 -4.02
CA SER A 112 0.36 6.20 -4.75
C SER A 112 0.36 5.84 -6.25
N HIS A 113 -0.53 4.94 -6.70
CA HIS A 113 -0.60 4.48 -8.09
C HIS A 113 -2.00 4.69 -8.65
N PRO A 114 -2.32 5.93 -9.08
CA PRO A 114 -3.63 6.27 -9.65
C PRO A 114 -3.90 5.50 -10.93
N GLU A 115 -5.16 5.41 -11.30
CA GLU A 115 -5.53 5.00 -12.64
C GLU A 115 -5.22 6.14 -13.62
N THR A 116 -4.67 5.77 -14.78
CA THR A 116 -4.32 6.69 -15.85
C THR A 116 -5.07 6.35 -17.11
N LYS A 117 -5.51 7.36 -17.86
CA LYS A 117 -6.16 7.23 -19.16
C LYS A 117 -5.51 8.17 -20.17
N CYS A 118 -5.07 7.63 -21.28
CA CYS A 118 -4.66 8.45 -22.41
C CYS A 118 -5.90 9.10 -23.04
N VAL A 119 -5.85 10.42 -23.23
CA VAL A 119 -6.94 11.18 -23.86
C VAL A 119 -6.53 11.79 -25.18
N ARG A 120 -5.23 11.93 -25.44
CA ARG A 120 -4.71 12.39 -26.73
C ARG A 120 -3.41 11.67 -27.08
N GLU A 121 -3.36 11.14 -28.28
CA GLU A 121 -2.18 10.49 -28.84
C GLU A 121 -1.54 11.36 -29.94
N SER A 122 -0.22 11.29 -30.05
CA SER A 122 0.54 11.82 -31.16
C SER A 122 1.22 10.67 -31.90
N CYS A 123 0.89 10.51 -33.19
CA CYS A 123 1.41 9.43 -34.02
C CYS A 123 2.48 9.94 -34.97
N GLY A 124 3.64 9.27 -34.96
CA GLY A 124 4.66 9.41 -36.00
C GLY A 124 4.57 8.25 -37.00
N GLU A 125 5.54 8.19 -37.94
CA GLU A 125 5.54 7.18 -38.99
C GLU A 125 5.54 5.71 -38.50
N ARG A 126 6.07 5.43 -37.33
CA ARG A 126 6.27 4.06 -36.84
C ARG A 126 5.51 3.73 -35.56
N ARG A 127 5.08 4.72 -34.79
CA ARG A 127 4.39 4.48 -33.48
C ARG A 127 3.62 5.71 -33.03
N CYS A 128 2.54 5.46 -32.31
CA CYS A 128 1.82 6.46 -31.53
C CYS A 128 2.35 6.49 -30.09
N ARG A 129 2.31 7.66 -29.47
CA ARG A 129 2.57 7.85 -28.04
C ARG A 129 1.48 8.72 -27.43
N CYS A 130 1.12 8.45 -26.22
CA CYS A 130 0.23 9.32 -25.49
C CYS A 130 0.95 10.62 -25.10
N VAL A 131 0.30 11.74 -25.33
CA VAL A 131 0.81 13.10 -25.05
C VAL A 131 -0.03 13.85 -24.05
N GLU A 132 -1.21 13.30 -23.68
CA GLU A 132 -2.08 13.88 -22.67
C GLU A 132 -2.77 12.78 -21.89
N TYR A 133 -2.63 12.83 -20.57
CA TYR A 133 -3.20 11.86 -19.65
C TYR A 133 -4.27 12.51 -18.77
N LYS A 134 -5.20 11.70 -18.31
CA LYS A 134 -6.06 11.98 -17.15
C LYS A 134 -5.82 10.95 -16.06
N TYR A 135 -6.05 11.37 -14.84
CA TYR A 135 -5.78 10.62 -13.61
C TYR A 135 -7.03 10.53 -12.75
N ARG A 136 -7.17 9.44 -12.04
CA ARG A 136 -8.13 9.34 -10.93
C ARG A 136 -7.60 8.41 -9.84
N PRO A 137 -8.08 8.51 -8.60
CA PRO A 137 -7.80 7.50 -7.58
C PRO A 137 -8.19 6.11 -8.13
N LYS A 138 -7.43 5.10 -7.77
CA LYS A 138 -7.77 3.71 -8.12
C LYS A 138 -9.13 3.36 -7.52
N THR A 139 -10.02 2.78 -8.33
CA THR A 139 -11.42 2.53 -7.93
C THR A 139 -11.69 1.09 -7.54
N LEU A 140 -10.95 0.16 -8.13
CA LEU A 140 -11.15 -1.27 -7.94
C LEU A 140 -9.87 -1.95 -7.45
N ILE A 141 -10.06 -3.01 -6.70
CA ILE A 141 -8.98 -3.93 -6.34
C ILE A 141 -8.58 -4.70 -7.60
N PRO A 142 -7.29 -4.70 -7.98
CA PRO A 142 -6.80 -5.49 -9.11
C PRO A 142 -7.08 -6.99 -8.92
N SER A 143 -7.37 -7.68 -10.02
CA SER A 143 -7.70 -9.11 -10.00
C SER A 143 -6.59 -9.97 -9.38
N GLU A 144 -5.33 -9.61 -9.59
CA GLU A 144 -4.16 -10.27 -9.00
C GLU A 144 -4.10 -10.15 -7.47
N CYS A 145 -4.79 -9.18 -6.88
CA CYS A 145 -4.86 -8.99 -5.43
C CYS A 145 -6.04 -9.71 -4.77
N GLN A 146 -7.06 -10.14 -5.53
CA GLN A 146 -8.32 -10.67 -4.99
C GLN A 146 -8.10 -11.87 -4.07
N ARG A 147 -7.35 -12.89 -4.53
CA ARG A 147 -7.08 -14.09 -3.73
C ARG A 147 -6.31 -13.77 -2.45
N LEU A 148 -5.36 -12.82 -2.52
CA LEU A 148 -4.57 -12.42 -1.36
C LEU A 148 -5.44 -11.71 -0.31
N ILE A 149 -6.29 -10.77 -0.74
CA ILE A 149 -7.12 -9.95 0.15
C ILE A 149 -8.23 -10.76 0.82
N THR A 150 -8.77 -11.77 0.11
CA THR A 150 -9.85 -12.61 0.65
C THR A 150 -9.34 -13.81 1.45
N HIS A 151 -8.03 -14.07 1.45
CA HIS A 151 -7.47 -15.23 2.13
C HIS A 151 -7.49 -15.03 3.66
N GLN A 152 -7.94 -16.05 4.41
CA GLN A 152 -8.14 -15.93 5.86
C GLN A 152 -6.84 -15.75 6.67
N TYR A 153 -5.70 -16.21 6.16
CA TYR A 153 -4.39 -16.07 6.80
C TYR A 153 -3.61 -14.81 6.37
N THR A 154 -4.27 -13.87 5.70
CA THR A 154 -3.68 -12.55 5.45
C THR A 154 -4.45 -11.49 6.22
N ASN A 155 -3.77 -10.39 6.59
CA ASN A 155 -4.41 -9.21 7.15
C ASN A 155 -4.35 -7.99 6.20
N ILE A 156 -4.14 -8.24 4.91
CA ILE A 156 -4.14 -7.22 3.86
C ILE A 156 -5.60 -6.95 3.49
N ARG A 157 -6.17 -5.85 3.98
CA ARG A 157 -7.59 -5.49 3.80
C ARG A 157 -7.74 -4.04 3.35
N PRO A 158 -7.30 -3.69 2.13
CA PRO A 158 -7.51 -2.35 1.61
C PRO A 158 -9.00 -2.11 1.35
N LYS A 159 -9.50 -0.98 1.85
CA LYS A 159 -10.89 -0.55 1.68
C LYS A 159 -10.93 0.80 0.99
N ASN A 160 -11.75 0.91 -0.05
CA ASN A 160 -11.99 2.17 -0.73
C ASN A 160 -13.04 2.98 0.03
N ILE A 161 -12.70 4.23 0.37
CA ILE A 161 -13.57 5.17 1.09
C ILE A 161 -14.06 6.33 0.22
N CYS A 162 -13.61 6.44 -1.03
CA CYS A 162 -14.03 7.50 -1.93
C CYS A 162 -15.28 7.11 -2.71
N GLN A 163 -16.26 8.02 -2.68
CA GLN A 163 -17.49 7.87 -3.48
C GLN A 163 -17.37 8.46 -4.88
N ASN A 164 -16.46 9.42 -5.08
CA ASN A 164 -16.34 10.17 -6.33
C ASN A 164 -15.07 9.78 -7.09
N THR A 165 -15.25 9.41 -8.35
CA THR A 165 -14.19 8.84 -9.22
C THR A 165 -14.05 9.60 -10.53
N LYS A 166 -14.17 10.95 -10.48
CA LYS A 166 -13.98 11.75 -11.69
C LYS A 166 -12.52 11.68 -12.17
N TRP A 167 -12.34 11.89 -13.47
CA TRP A 167 -11.03 12.03 -14.08
C TRP A 167 -10.54 13.47 -14.02
N TYR A 168 -9.31 13.66 -13.59
CA TYR A 168 -8.63 14.95 -13.47
C TYR A 168 -7.60 15.10 -14.58
N SER A 169 -7.36 16.32 -15.06
CA SER A 169 -6.24 16.62 -15.94
C SER A 169 -4.89 16.48 -15.23
N ASP A 170 -3.81 16.51 -15.99
CA ASP A 170 -2.45 16.47 -15.46
C ASP A 170 -2.21 17.62 -14.47
N ASP A 171 -2.56 18.84 -14.87
CA ASP A 171 -2.41 20.05 -14.03
C ASP A 171 -3.25 19.96 -12.73
N GLU A 172 -4.50 19.56 -12.81
CA GLU A 172 -5.36 19.36 -11.64
C GLU A 172 -4.80 18.29 -10.70
N TRP A 173 -4.37 17.16 -11.27
CA TRP A 173 -3.83 16.06 -10.47
C TRP A 173 -2.57 16.43 -9.72
N TYR A 174 -1.58 17.04 -10.39
CA TYR A 174 -0.31 17.36 -9.75
C TYR A 174 -0.37 18.61 -8.87
N SER A 175 -1.23 19.59 -9.17
CA SER A 175 -1.48 20.73 -8.28
C SER A 175 -2.25 20.32 -7.01
N GLY A 176 -3.03 19.22 -7.06
CA GLY A 176 -3.82 18.70 -5.94
C GLY A 176 -5.16 19.40 -5.73
N TYR A 177 -5.59 20.21 -6.66
CA TYR A 177 -6.90 20.88 -6.62
C TYR A 177 -7.51 21.03 -8.03
N THR A 178 -8.81 21.16 -8.07
CA THR A 178 -9.56 21.58 -9.26
C THR A 178 -10.09 22.99 -9.06
N GLN A 179 -10.33 23.69 -10.16
CA GLN A 179 -10.87 25.05 -10.16
C GLN A 179 -12.40 24.99 -10.30
N ILE A 180 -13.10 25.68 -9.40
CA ILE A 180 -14.55 25.88 -9.49
C ILE A 180 -14.79 27.36 -9.73
N GLU A 181 -15.48 27.69 -10.85
CA GLU A 181 -15.86 29.07 -11.17
C GLU A 181 -16.85 29.57 -10.13
N ILE A 182 -16.59 30.78 -9.60
CA ILE A 182 -17.36 31.41 -8.54
C ILE A 182 -17.65 32.88 -8.91
N SER A 183 -18.59 33.50 -8.18
CA SER A 183 -18.83 34.92 -8.34
C SER A 183 -17.67 35.78 -7.80
N LYS A 184 -17.58 37.01 -8.25
CA LYS A 184 -16.64 37.98 -7.71
C LYS A 184 -16.87 38.26 -6.23
N GLU A 185 -18.13 38.27 -5.79
CA GLU A 185 -18.52 38.51 -4.40
C GLU A 185 -18.05 37.35 -3.49
N GLU A 186 -18.14 36.10 -3.95
CA GLU A 186 -17.60 34.94 -3.23
C GLU A 186 -16.07 34.97 -3.20
N TYR A 187 -15.43 35.29 -4.33
CA TYR A 187 -13.99 35.39 -4.45
C TYR A 187 -13.39 36.39 -3.42
N LEU A 188 -14.02 37.55 -3.22
CA LEU A 188 -13.53 38.57 -2.30
C LEU A 188 -13.62 38.16 -0.82
N LYS A 189 -14.37 37.13 -0.48
CA LYS A 189 -14.53 36.61 0.89
C LYS A 189 -13.53 35.50 1.24
N LEU A 190 -12.86 34.92 0.25
CA LEU A 190 -11.94 33.80 0.42
C LEU A 190 -10.51 34.28 0.63
N LYS A 191 -9.68 33.40 1.21
CA LYS A 191 -8.24 33.65 1.42
C LYS A 191 -7.47 33.51 0.11
N ASP A 192 -6.37 34.22 -0.02
CA ASP A 192 -5.51 34.19 -1.21
C ASP A 192 -5.03 32.76 -1.58
N SER A 193 -4.87 31.87 -0.60
CA SER A 193 -4.48 30.46 -0.82
C SER A 193 -5.60 29.60 -1.43
N GLU A 194 -6.85 30.02 -1.30
CA GLU A 194 -8.05 29.28 -1.72
C GLU A 194 -8.57 29.71 -3.09
N ILE A 195 -7.97 30.76 -3.66
CA ILE A 195 -8.48 31.40 -4.87
C ILE A 195 -7.48 31.43 -6.00
N GLU A 196 -8.00 31.58 -7.21
CA GLU A 196 -7.24 31.81 -8.43
C GLU A 196 -8.03 32.72 -9.37
N VAL A 197 -7.34 33.57 -10.13
CA VAL A 197 -7.94 34.45 -11.14
C VAL A 197 -7.35 34.15 -12.50
N SER A 198 -8.22 33.90 -13.48
CA SER A 198 -7.84 33.91 -14.89
C SER A 198 -8.07 35.29 -15.45
N PHE A 199 -6.98 35.98 -15.78
CA PHE A 199 -7.04 37.28 -16.40
C PHE A 199 -7.13 37.11 -17.93
N SER A 200 -7.98 37.92 -18.57
CA SER A 200 -8.10 37.96 -20.03
C SER A 200 -6.79 38.41 -20.76
N ASN A 201 -5.88 39.05 -20.02
CA ASN A 201 -4.55 39.44 -20.50
C ASN A 201 -3.46 38.78 -19.64
N PRO A 202 -2.64 37.88 -20.17
CA PRO A 202 -1.59 37.15 -19.43
C PRO A 202 -0.49 38.07 -18.87
N TYR A 203 -0.34 39.28 -19.41
CA TYR A 203 0.64 40.28 -18.95
C TYR A 203 0.21 40.98 -17.64
N ILE A 204 -1.06 40.86 -17.24
CA ILE A 204 -1.63 41.53 -16.04
C ILE A 204 -1.52 40.64 -14.78
N LYS A 205 -0.99 39.43 -14.87
CA LYS A 205 -0.87 38.46 -13.76
C LYS A 205 -0.23 38.99 -12.45
N ARG A 206 0.34 40.17 -12.45
CA ARG A 206 1.12 40.70 -11.29
C ARG A 206 0.46 41.84 -10.49
N ARG A 207 -0.74 42.30 -10.86
CA ARG A 207 -1.38 43.41 -10.11
C ARG A 207 -2.86 43.10 -9.88
N ARG A 208 -3.23 43.09 -8.58
CA ARG A 208 -4.64 43.11 -8.12
C ARG A 208 -5.48 44.24 -8.75
N ALA A 209 -4.90 45.05 -9.64
CA ALA A 209 -5.41 46.36 -10.06
C ALA A 209 -6.60 46.29 -11.05
N ASN A 210 -6.99 45.14 -11.56
CA ASN A 210 -8.11 45.12 -12.53
C ASN A 210 -9.11 43.94 -12.31
N LEU A 211 -9.54 43.74 -11.06
CA LEU A 211 -10.61 42.82 -10.72
C LEU A 211 -12.00 43.21 -11.29
N ASN A 212 -12.09 44.42 -11.86
CA ASN A 212 -13.37 44.96 -12.38
C ASN A 212 -13.61 44.69 -13.87
N SER A 213 -12.68 44.02 -14.56
CA SER A 213 -12.93 43.62 -15.94
C SER A 213 -14.05 42.57 -16.01
N PRO A 214 -15.06 42.75 -16.86
CA PRO A 214 -16.14 41.78 -17.06
C PRO A 214 -15.65 40.47 -17.69
N LEU A 215 -14.40 40.46 -18.21
CA LEU A 215 -13.77 39.28 -18.82
C LEU A 215 -12.98 38.43 -17.82
N ASN A 216 -12.85 38.88 -16.56
CA ASN A 216 -12.15 38.12 -15.55
C ASN A 216 -13.04 36.97 -15.03
N LYS A 217 -12.46 35.80 -14.93
CA LYS A 217 -13.10 34.65 -14.29
C LYS A 217 -12.43 34.38 -12.95
N PHE A 218 -13.25 34.17 -11.96
CA PHE A 218 -12.84 33.93 -10.59
C PHE A 218 -13.04 32.46 -10.25
N TYR A 219 -12.07 31.87 -9.57
CA TYR A 219 -12.09 30.45 -9.24
C TYR A 219 -11.73 30.26 -7.77
N LYS A 220 -12.37 29.30 -7.12
CA LYS A 220 -11.89 28.72 -5.88
C LYS A 220 -11.23 27.38 -6.15
N LYS A 221 -10.20 27.11 -5.36
CA LYS A 221 -9.48 25.83 -5.35
C LYS A 221 -10.26 24.82 -4.54
N ALA A 222 -10.69 23.74 -5.14
CA ALA A 222 -11.29 22.61 -4.46
C ALA A 222 -10.28 21.47 -4.39
N PRO A 223 -9.84 21.02 -3.22
CA PRO A 223 -8.84 19.98 -3.10
C PRO A 223 -9.32 18.67 -3.70
N ILE A 224 -8.38 17.94 -4.31
CA ILE A 224 -8.63 16.59 -4.85
C ILE A 224 -8.33 15.59 -3.74
N GLN A 225 -9.30 14.76 -3.42
CA GLN A 225 -9.08 13.62 -2.54
C GLN A 225 -8.40 12.51 -3.33
N LYS A 226 -7.11 12.28 -3.06
CA LYS A 226 -6.28 11.25 -3.71
C LYS A 226 -6.15 9.98 -2.88
N ASP A 227 -6.14 10.13 -1.55
CA ASP A 227 -6.02 9.03 -0.60
C ASP A 227 -7.40 8.42 -0.36
N CYS A 228 -7.77 7.51 -1.25
CA CYS A 228 -9.06 6.86 -1.29
C CYS A 228 -9.07 5.46 -0.66
N TRP A 229 -7.92 4.94 -0.27
CA TRP A 229 -7.76 3.62 0.29
C TRP A 229 -7.22 3.67 1.70
N ILE A 230 -7.82 2.91 2.60
CA ILE A 230 -7.38 2.70 3.98
C ILE A 230 -7.18 1.20 4.22
N ASN A 231 -6.43 0.83 5.26
CA ASN A 231 -6.41 -0.55 5.75
C ASN A 231 -7.50 -0.69 6.82
N GLU A 232 -8.28 -1.77 6.73
CA GLU A 232 -9.17 -2.19 7.82
C GLU A 232 -8.42 -2.94 8.92
#